data_e6076fe013a0793c1eb5fbb30eff6779
#
_entry.id   e6076fe013a0793c1eb5fbb30eff6779
#
_cell.length_a   1.000
_cell.length_b   1.000
_cell.length_c   1.000
_cell.angle_alpha   90.00
_cell.angle_beta   90.00
_cell.angle_gamma   90.00
#
_symmetry.space_group_name_H-M   'P 1'
#
loop_
_entity.id
_entity.type
_entity.pdbx_description
1 polymer ?
#
loop_
_entity_poly.entity_id
_entity_poly.type
_entity_poly.pdbx_seq_one_letter_code
_entity_poly.pdbx_strand_id
1 'polypeptide(L)'
;MFIELEDLRIHPVDFREVFGPGVIDLGEEVRQRSPLLSEGRADLVEEHHGKHKVVEDIRIKGKLETSLEVPCARCLDPVIHQVERSFDLLYRPLGNDSGHEELSVTDAEAEIGYYEGDGLLLEDTLREQVLLALPLKTICREDCRGLCPHCGRNLNEVQCSCVDELEDPRWSALKEIRDKLNQ
;
A
#
# COMPACT_ATOMS: atom_id res chain seq x y z
N MET A 1 9.09 -1.53 -17.13
CA MET A 1 10.50 -1.96 -17.26
C MET A 1 10.68 -3.28 -16.54
N PHE A 2 11.19 -4.34 -17.22
CA PHE A 2 11.53 -5.61 -16.59
C PHE A 2 13.01 -5.59 -16.18
N ILE A 3 13.31 -5.99 -14.94
CA ILE A 3 14.66 -6.10 -14.40
C ILE A 3 15.05 -7.56 -14.46
N GLU A 4 15.96 -7.90 -15.40
CA GLU A 4 16.38 -9.28 -15.66
C GLU A 4 17.54 -9.69 -14.75
N LEU A 5 17.49 -10.91 -14.22
CA LEU A 5 18.58 -11.49 -13.45
C LEU A 5 19.88 -11.60 -14.24
N GLU A 6 19.78 -11.90 -15.54
CA GLU A 6 20.96 -12.01 -16.40
C GLU A 6 21.74 -10.71 -16.47
N ASP A 7 21.05 -9.57 -16.55
CA ASP A 7 21.67 -8.24 -16.53
C ASP A 7 22.32 -7.96 -15.17
N LEU A 8 21.60 -8.28 -14.09
CA LEU A 8 22.10 -8.05 -12.73
C LEU A 8 23.33 -8.90 -12.37
N ARG A 9 23.51 -10.08 -12.98
CA ARG A 9 24.74 -10.88 -12.83
C ARG A 9 25.96 -10.25 -13.47
N ILE A 10 25.75 -9.35 -14.45
CA ILE A 10 26.84 -8.66 -15.17
C ILE A 10 27.17 -7.33 -14.48
N HIS A 11 26.15 -6.55 -14.18
CA HIS A 11 26.29 -5.25 -13.54
C HIS A 11 24.97 -4.79 -12.90
N PRO A 12 25.04 -3.93 -11.87
CA PRO A 12 23.86 -3.27 -11.35
C PRO A 12 23.11 -2.47 -12.41
N VAL A 13 21.77 -2.45 -12.33
CA VAL A 13 20.91 -1.74 -13.27
C VAL A 13 20.41 -0.46 -12.61
N ASP A 14 20.83 0.69 -13.12
CA ASP A 14 20.25 1.98 -12.75
C ASP A 14 19.00 2.24 -13.57
N PHE A 15 17.94 2.74 -12.92
CA PHE A 15 16.71 3.10 -13.61
C PHE A 15 16.28 4.54 -13.31
N ARG A 16 15.65 5.15 -14.31
CA ARG A 16 14.97 6.43 -14.19
C ARG A 16 13.77 6.44 -15.11
N GLU A 17 12.60 6.23 -14.49
CA GLU A 17 11.37 5.97 -15.21
C GLU A 17 10.30 7.03 -14.90
N VAL A 18 9.43 7.27 -15.88
CA VAL A 18 8.31 8.20 -15.78
C VAL A 18 7.04 7.51 -16.26
N PHE A 19 6.11 7.29 -15.35
CA PHE A 19 4.85 6.65 -15.67
C PHE A 19 3.72 7.68 -15.66
N GLY A 20 3.08 7.85 -16.81
CA GLY A 20 1.89 8.69 -16.92
C GLY A 20 0.69 8.14 -16.15
N PRO A 21 -0.34 8.97 -15.88
CA PRO A 21 -1.59 8.50 -15.26
C PRO A 21 -2.21 7.34 -16.06
N GLY A 22 -2.58 6.27 -15.32
CA GLY A 22 -3.22 5.07 -15.89
C GLY A 22 -2.25 4.03 -16.46
N VAL A 23 -0.95 4.26 -16.44
CA VAL A 23 0.06 3.25 -16.84
C VAL A 23 0.19 2.19 -15.73
N ILE A 24 0.25 2.63 -14.47
CA ILE A 24 0.25 1.73 -13.31
C ILE A 24 -1.17 1.69 -12.76
N ASP A 25 -1.71 0.49 -12.61
CA ASP A 25 -3.04 0.28 -12.02
C ASP A 25 -2.97 0.43 -10.50
N LEU A 26 -3.49 1.53 -9.98
CA LEU A 26 -3.56 1.82 -8.54
C LEU A 26 -4.92 1.44 -7.91
N GLY A 27 -5.81 0.80 -8.67
CA GLY A 27 -7.18 0.48 -8.27
C GLY A 27 -8.17 1.61 -8.57
N GLU A 28 -9.46 1.32 -8.36
CA GLU A 28 -10.56 2.21 -8.78
C GLU A 28 -10.67 3.51 -7.95
N GLU A 29 -10.24 3.46 -6.70
CA GLU A 29 -10.38 4.57 -5.75
C GLU A 29 -9.21 5.56 -5.77
N VAL A 30 -8.07 5.17 -6.35
CA VAL A 30 -6.85 5.98 -6.39
C VAL A 30 -6.62 6.52 -7.80
N ARG A 31 -6.63 7.84 -7.95
CA ARG A 31 -6.37 8.48 -9.24
C ARG A 31 -5.04 9.20 -9.23
N GLN A 32 -4.17 8.84 -10.14
CA GLN A 32 -2.91 9.53 -10.36
C GLN A 32 -3.15 10.89 -11.02
N ARG A 33 -2.63 11.98 -10.41
CA ARG A 33 -2.82 13.36 -10.87
C ARG A 33 -1.59 13.95 -11.55
N SER A 34 -0.41 13.46 -11.21
CA SER A 34 0.85 13.80 -11.88
C SER A 34 1.56 12.53 -12.35
N PRO A 35 2.51 12.63 -13.30
CA PRO A 35 3.36 11.49 -13.61
C PRO A 35 4.05 10.95 -12.36
N LEU A 36 4.18 9.62 -12.25
CA LEU A 36 5.01 8.99 -11.25
C LEU A 36 6.45 9.00 -11.76
N LEU A 37 7.29 9.71 -11.05
CA LEU A 37 8.73 9.76 -11.28
C LEU A 37 9.39 8.75 -10.35
N SER A 38 10.25 7.91 -10.88
CA SER A 38 11.04 6.98 -10.06
C SER A 38 12.45 6.91 -10.58
N GLU A 39 13.42 6.93 -9.67
CA GLU A 39 14.82 6.70 -9.97
C GLU A 39 15.46 5.85 -8.88
N GLY A 40 16.37 4.99 -9.28
CA GLY A 40 17.00 4.09 -8.34
C GLY A 40 17.96 3.11 -9.03
N ARG A 41 18.26 2.05 -8.29
CA ARG A 41 19.21 1.01 -8.69
C ARG A 41 18.74 -0.35 -8.22
N ALA A 42 18.91 -1.33 -9.06
CA ALA A 42 18.76 -2.75 -8.74
C ALA A 42 20.15 -3.43 -8.72
N ASP A 43 20.40 -4.20 -7.68
CA ASP A 43 21.63 -4.96 -7.46
C ASP A 43 21.28 -6.44 -7.21
N LEU A 44 22.15 -7.34 -7.64
CA LEU A 44 22.10 -8.75 -7.25
C LEU A 44 22.82 -8.93 -5.90
N VAL A 45 22.17 -9.64 -4.99
CA VAL A 45 22.72 -10.01 -3.68
C VAL A 45 22.77 -11.53 -3.58
N GLU A 46 23.95 -12.09 -3.48
CA GLU A 46 24.12 -13.54 -3.29
C GLU A 46 24.14 -13.86 -1.80
N GLU A 47 23.20 -14.67 -1.36
CA GLU A 47 23.16 -15.19 0.00
C GLU A 47 23.52 -16.67 0.03
N HIS A 48 24.51 -17.01 0.84
CA HIS A 48 25.02 -18.37 0.93
C HIS A 48 24.35 -19.13 2.08
N HIS A 49 23.46 -20.06 1.73
CA HIS A 49 22.80 -20.97 2.67
C HIS A 49 23.56 -22.31 2.76
N GLY A 50 24.51 -22.41 3.71
CA GLY A 50 25.35 -23.59 3.89
C GLY A 50 26.42 -23.78 2.80
N LYS A 51 26.82 -25.02 2.54
CA LYS A 51 27.99 -25.29 1.67
C LYS A 51 27.68 -25.35 0.17
N HIS A 52 26.41 -25.44 -0.22
CA HIS A 52 26.05 -25.76 -1.62
C HIS A 52 24.83 -24.98 -2.16
N LYS A 53 24.20 -24.11 -1.37
CA LYS A 53 23.04 -23.35 -1.83
C LYS A 53 23.37 -21.85 -1.83
N VAL A 54 23.34 -21.27 -3.03
CA VAL A 54 23.42 -19.81 -3.22
C VAL A 54 22.01 -19.35 -3.63
N VAL A 55 21.49 -18.34 -2.96
CA VAL A 55 20.23 -17.71 -3.28
C VAL A 55 20.55 -16.34 -3.87
N GLU A 56 20.02 -16.06 -5.04
CA GLU A 56 20.21 -14.82 -5.76
C GLU A 56 19.04 -13.89 -5.42
N ASP A 57 19.23 -12.98 -4.48
CA ASP A 57 18.23 -11.99 -4.11
C ASP A 57 18.41 -10.72 -4.96
N ILE A 58 17.31 -10.06 -5.34
CA ILE A 58 17.31 -8.78 -6.04
C ILE A 58 17.06 -7.68 -5.01
N ARG A 59 17.99 -6.75 -4.84
CA ARG A 59 17.82 -5.57 -4.01
C ARG A 59 17.52 -4.36 -4.85
N ILE A 60 16.41 -3.67 -4.57
CA ILE A 60 16.00 -2.46 -5.28
C ILE A 60 15.97 -1.30 -4.31
N LYS A 61 16.83 -0.31 -4.57
CA LYS A 61 16.85 0.96 -3.83
C LYS A 61 16.45 2.09 -4.75
N GLY A 62 15.59 2.94 -4.26
CA GLY A 62 15.16 4.07 -5.06
C GLY A 62 14.30 5.06 -4.30
N LYS A 63 13.81 6.01 -5.06
CA LYS A 63 12.79 6.96 -4.62
C LYS A 63 11.72 7.09 -5.68
N LEU A 64 10.54 7.45 -5.24
CA LEU A 64 9.41 7.76 -6.11
C LEU A 64 8.73 9.05 -5.66
N GLU A 65 8.13 9.73 -6.62
CA GLU A 65 7.36 10.96 -6.41
C GLU A 65 6.16 10.96 -7.32
N THR A 66 4.98 11.27 -6.78
CA THR A 66 3.74 11.45 -7.54
C THR A 66 2.70 12.20 -6.73
N SER A 67 1.62 12.64 -7.38
CA SER A 67 0.44 13.22 -6.74
C SER A 67 -0.77 12.33 -7.00
N LEU A 68 -1.46 11.96 -5.95
CA LEU A 68 -2.60 11.06 -5.98
C LEU A 68 -3.86 11.76 -5.46
N GLU A 69 -4.99 11.42 -6.03
CA GLU A 69 -6.31 11.79 -5.53
C GLU A 69 -6.98 10.53 -4.98
N VAL A 70 -7.42 10.61 -3.73
CA VAL A 70 -8.17 9.54 -3.06
C VAL A 70 -9.41 10.13 -2.39
N PRO A 71 -10.53 9.38 -2.28
CA PRO A 71 -11.72 9.88 -1.62
C PRO A 71 -11.51 10.02 -0.11
N CYS A 72 -12.11 11.05 0.45
CA CYS A 72 -12.22 11.20 1.90
C CYS A 72 -13.02 10.04 2.49
N ALA A 73 -12.48 9.36 3.53
CA ALA A 73 -13.13 8.23 4.17
C ALA A 73 -14.46 8.57 4.88
N ARG A 74 -14.82 9.86 4.99
CA ARG A 74 -16.07 10.30 5.62
C ARG A 74 -17.09 10.87 4.64
N CYS A 75 -16.67 11.73 3.72
CA CYS A 75 -17.60 12.46 2.81
C CYS A 75 -17.40 12.13 1.33
N LEU A 76 -16.42 11.31 1.00
CA LEU A 76 -16.05 10.90 -0.36
C LEU A 76 -15.53 12.04 -1.26
N ASP A 77 -15.42 13.27 -0.73
CA ASP A 77 -14.80 14.36 -1.49
C ASP A 77 -13.34 14.02 -1.83
N PRO A 78 -12.85 14.42 -3.01
CA PRO A 78 -11.48 14.13 -3.42
C PRO A 78 -10.46 14.86 -2.54
N VAL A 79 -9.42 14.14 -2.15
CA VAL A 79 -8.29 14.66 -1.37
C VAL A 79 -7.01 14.38 -2.15
N ILE A 80 -6.17 15.40 -2.31
CA ILE A 80 -4.88 15.28 -2.99
C ILE A 80 -3.79 14.97 -1.97
N HIS A 81 -3.05 13.89 -2.25
CA HIS A 81 -1.86 13.49 -1.51
C HIS A 81 -0.63 13.64 -2.37
N GLN A 82 0.38 14.35 -1.87
CA GLN A 82 1.72 14.30 -2.43
C GLN A 82 2.44 13.09 -1.83
N VAL A 83 2.92 12.22 -2.69
CA VAL A 83 3.66 11.02 -2.31
C VAL A 83 5.10 11.23 -2.71
N GLU A 84 5.98 11.24 -1.72
CA GLU A 84 7.43 11.20 -1.86
C GLU A 84 7.93 10.09 -0.94
N ARG A 85 8.55 9.05 -1.50
CA ARG A 85 8.97 7.89 -0.74
C ARG A 85 10.30 7.37 -1.25
N SER A 86 11.22 7.10 -0.32
CA SER A 86 12.41 6.31 -0.55
C SER A 86 12.15 4.87 -0.11
N PHE A 87 12.69 3.92 -0.85
CA PHE A 87 12.54 2.49 -0.57
C PHE A 87 13.88 1.75 -0.71
N ASP A 88 14.02 0.66 0.03
CA ASP A 88 15.12 -0.30 -0.03
C ASP A 88 14.50 -1.68 0.19
N LEU A 89 14.31 -2.42 -0.88
CA LEU A 89 13.53 -3.65 -0.91
C LEU A 89 14.42 -4.81 -1.31
N LEU A 90 14.18 -5.97 -0.71
CA LEU A 90 14.84 -7.22 -1.04
C LEU A 90 13.81 -8.20 -1.57
N TYR A 91 14.07 -8.79 -2.72
CA TYR A 91 13.23 -9.80 -3.34
C TYR A 91 13.99 -11.11 -3.46
N ARG A 92 13.40 -12.19 -2.98
CA ARG A 92 13.94 -13.57 -3.02
C ARG A 92 13.21 -14.41 -4.06
N PRO A 93 13.89 -15.34 -4.76
CA PRO A 93 13.20 -16.24 -5.68
C PRO A 93 12.21 -17.15 -4.93
N LEU A 94 10.97 -17.22 -5.44
CA LEU A 94 9.92 -18.04 -4.85
C LEU A 94 10.31 -19.52 -4.87
N GLY A 95 10.02 -20.27 -3.79
CA GLY A 95 10.30 -21.71 -3.69
C GLY A 95 11.71 -22.06 -3.18
N ASN A 96 12.53 -21.08 -2.85
CA ASN A 96 13.84 -21.34 -2.22
C ASN A 96 13.79 -21.48 -0.70
N ASP A 97 12.62 -21.27 -0.10
CA ASP A 97 12.41 -21.53 1.32
C ASP A 97 12.50 -23.04 1.56
N SER A 98 13.57 -23.41 2.24
CA SER A 98 13.88 -24.82 2.51
C SER A 98 12.81 -25.46 3.36
N GLY A 99 11.91 -26.22 2.72
CA GLY A 99 11.20 -27.43 3.19
C GLY A 99 10.77 -27.62 4.64
N HIS A 100 10.66 -26.58 5.45
CA HIS A 100 10.07 -26.63 6.77
C HIS A 100 8.60 -26.23 6.69
N GLU A 101 7.70 -27.12 7.08
CA GLU A 101 6.24 -26.93 7.11
C GLU A 101 5.79 -25.79 8.05
N GLU A 102 6.66 -25.33 8.95
CA GLU A 102 6.44 -24.18 9.82
C GLU A 102 7.73 -23.36 9.91
N LEU A 103 7.80 -22.24 9.18
CA LEU A 103 8.86 -21.27 9.31
C LEU A 103 8.51 -20.24 10.39
N SER A 104 9.36 -20.17 11.41
CA SER A 104 9.38 -19.01 12.29
C SER A 104 10.00 -17.85 11.50
N VAL A 105 9.13 -17.00 10.91
CA VAL A 105 9.55 -15.81 10.17
C VAL A 105 10.10 -14.78 11.16
N THR A 106 11.33 -14.36 10.98
CA THR A 106 11.91 -13.25 11.73
C THR A 106 11.40 -11.91 11.19
N ASP A 107 11.45 -10.84 11.99
CA ASP A 107 11.02 -9.51 11.55
C ASP A 107 11.74 -9.04 10.26
N ALA A 108 12.99 -9.43 10.07
CA ALA A 108 13.77 -9.14 8.86
C ALA A 108 13.29 -9.92 7.63
N GLU A 109 12.81 -11.15 7.80
CA GLU A 109 12.24 -11.98 6.72
C GLU A 109 10.82 -11.54 6.35
N ALA A 110 10.10 -10.89 7.25
CA ALA A 110 8.78 -10.32 6.98
C ALA A 110 8.81 -9.14 5.98
N GLU A 111 9.99 -8.54 5.77
CA GLU A 111 10.20 -7.44 4.83
C GLU A 111 10.70 -7.90 3.45
N ILE A 112 10.88 -9.23 3.24
CA ILE A 112 11.35 -9.79 1.97
C ILE A 112 10.16 -10.01 1.04
N GLY A 113 10.20 -9.40 -0.15
CA GLY A 113 9.32 -9.73 -1.26
C GLY A 113 9.78 -11.00 -1.98
N TYR A 114 8.92 -11.53 -2.86
CA TYR A 114 9.27 -12.70 -3.67
C TYR A 114 9.14 -12.36 -5.14
N TYR A 115 10.03 -12.95 -5.96
CA TYR A 115 9.94 -12.88 -7.41
C TYR A 115 9.88 -14.28 -8.02
N GLU A 116 9.28 -14.39 -9.20
CA GLU A 116 9.19 -15.62 -9.99
C GLU A 116 9.88 -15.48 -11.34
N GLY A 117 10.47 -16.57 -11.83
CA GLY A 117 11.12 -16.59 -13.14
C GLY A 117 12.45 -15.85 -13.18
N ASP A 118 12.68 -15.11 -14.27
CA ASP A 118 14.00 -14.58 -14.61
C ASP A 118 14.23 -13.13 -14.15
N GLY A 119 13.35 -12.60 -13.29
CA GLY A 119 13.47 -11.23 -12.80
C GLY A 119 12.17 -10.69 -12.23
N LEU A 120 12.03 -9.36 -12.18
CA LEU A 120 10.82 -8.71 -11.66
C LEU A 120 10.42 -7.48 -12.49
N LEU A 121 9.13 -7.16 -12.45
CA LEU A 121 8.57 -6.00 -13.11
C LEU A 121 8.62 -4.78 -12.15
N LEU A 122 9.35 -3.74 -12.56
CA LEU A 122 9.53 -2.54 -11.75
C LEU A 122 8.19 -1.85 -11.43
N GLU A 123 7.23 -1.88 -12.36
CA GLU A 123 5.89 -1.32 -12.20
C GLU A 123 5.14 -1.92 -11.02
N ASP A 124 5.28 -3.24 -10.79
CA ASP A 124 4.63 -3.92 -9.65
C ASP A 124 5.24 -3.47 -8.32
N THR A 125 6.57 -3.38 -8.27
CA THR A 125 7.28 -2.82 -7.11
C THR A 125 6.84 -1.39 -6.81
N LEU A 126 6.79 -0.53 -7.84
CA LEU A 126 6.40 0.87 -7.66
C LEU A 126 4.93 1.00 -7.27
N ARG A 127 4.04 0.19 -7.85
CA ARG A 127 2.63 0.11 -7.48
C ARG A 127 2.45 -0.16 -5.99
N GLU A 128 3.14 -1.17 -5.48
CA GLU A 128 3.11 -1.52 -4.06
C GLU A 128 3.59 -0.37 -3.18
N GLN A 129 4.74 0.24 -3.52
CA GLN A 129 5.30 1.35 -2.74
C GLN A 129 4.42 2.59 -2.75
N VAL A 130 3.74 2.89 -3.85
CA VAL A 130 2.76 3.98 -3.95
C VAL A 130 1.56 3.72 -3.04
N LEU A 131 0.99 2.50 -3.07
CA LEU A 131 -0.16 2.15 -2.25
C LEU A 131 0.19 2.15 -0.75
N LEU A 132 1.38 1.66 -0.38
CA LEU A 132 1.88 1.68 1.00
C LEU A 132 2.21 3.10 1.51
N ALA A 133 2.40 4.07 0.62
CA ALA A 133 2.62 5.46 1.01
C ALA A 133 1.33 6.20 1.35
N LEU A 134 0.18 5.67 0.97
CA LEU A 134 -1.11 6.27 1.31
C LEU A 134 -1.46 6.03 2.78
N PRO A 135 -2.03 7.03 3.48
CA PRO A 135 -2.50 6.83 4.83
C PRO A 135 -3.69 5.85 4.84
N LEU A 136 -3.75 4.99 5.88
CA LEU A 136 -4.86 4.05 6.07
C LEU A 136 -6.24 4.72 6.08
N LYS A 137 -6.29 5.99 6.45
CA LYS A 137 -7.52 6.79 6.49
C LYS A 137 -7.24 8.21 6.00
N THR A 138 -7.71 8.50 4.81
CA THR A 138 -7.70 9.85 4.25
C THR A 138 -8.91 10.62 4.71
N ILE A 139 -8.74 11.84 5.24
CA ILE A 139 -9.81 12.76 5.58
C ILE A 139 -9.53 14.13 4.96
N CYS A 140 -10.56 14.78 4.41
CA CYS A 140 -10.40 16.08 3.76
C CYS A 140 -10.09 17.22 4.76
N ARG A 141 -10.57 17.09 6.00
CA ARG A 141 -10.33 18.00 7.13
C ARG A 141 -10.68 17.32 8.45
N GLU A 142 -10.08 17.72 9.55
CA GLU A 142 -10.26 17.10 10.87
C GLU A 142 -11.72 17.12 11.35
N ASP A 143 -12.42 18.23 11.11
CA ASP A 143 -13.83 18.45 11.46
C ASP A 143 -14.82 17.92 10.41
N CYS A 144 -14.38 17.10 9.45
CA CYS A 144 -15.25 16.54 8.43
C CYS A 144 -16.41 15.76 9.05
N ARG A 145 -17.66 16.22 8.74
CA ARG A 145 -18.90 15.65 9.27
C ARG A 145 -19.36 14.40 8.52
N GLY A 146 -18.78 14.14 7.34
CA GLY A 146 -19.06 12.96 6.54
C GLY A 146 -20.41 13.04 5.80
N LEU A 147 -20.85 11.86 5.35
CA LEU A 147 -22.16 11.67 4.76
C LEU A 147 -23.20 11.31 5.83
N CYS A 148 -24.44 11.76 5.63
CA CYS A 148 -25.54 11.32 6.47
C CYS A 148 -25.79 9.82 6.28
N PRO A 149 -25.83 8.98 7.34
CA PRO A 149 -26.05 7.55 7.23
C PRO A 149 -27.42 7.17 6.69
N HIS A 150 -28.41 8.08 6.75
CA HIS A 150 -29.78 7.80 6.28
C HIS A 150 -30.03 8.23 4.83
N CYS A 151 -29.54 9.40 4.43
CA CYS A 151 -29.86 9.98 3.11
C CYS A 151 -28.65 10.20 2.21
N GLY A 152 -27.42 9.90 2.66
CA GLY A 152 -26.18 10.03 1.88
C GLY A 152 -25.75 11.47 1.59
N ARG A 153 -26.45 12.51 2.09
CA ARG A 153 -26.05 13.90 1.86
C ARG A 153 -24.75 14.25 2.57
N ASN A 154 -23.93 15.05 1.93
CA ASN A 154 -22.70 15.56 2.52
C ASN A 154 -23.03 16.58 3.62
N LEU A 155 -22.78 16.20 4.88
CA LEU A 155 -23.09 17.02 6.06
C LEU A 155 -22.14 18.21 6.22
N ASN A 156 -21.08 18.30 5.42
CA ASN A 156 -20.21 19.47 5.38
C ASN A 156 -20.85 20.63 4.62
N GLU A 157 -21.75 20.31 3.66
CA GLU A 157 -22.37 21.28 2.77
C GLU A 157 -23.80 21.64 3.22
N VAL A 158 -24.54 20.64 3.70
CA VAL A 158 -25.94 20.81 4.04
C VAL A 158 -26.28 20.13 5.37
N GLN A 159 -27.21 20.72 6.11
CA GLN A 159 -27.84 20.03 7.23
C GLN A 159 -29.02 19.19 6.71
N CYS A 160 -29.08 17.93 7.15
CA CYS A 160 -30.24 17.10 6.87
C CYS A 160 -31.19 17.06 8.09
N SER A 161 -32.47 16.81 7.83
CA SER A 161 -33.51 16.64 8.86
C SER A 161 -33.75 15.19 9.25
N CYS A 162 -32.85 14.28 8.86
CA CYS A 162 -32.93 12.88 9.26
C CYS A 162 -32.70 12.76 10.77
N VAL A 163 -33.57 12.01 11.43
CA VAL A 163 -33.50 11.74 12.88
C VAL A 163 -32.87 10.34 13.04
N ASP A 164 -31.97 10.22 13.99
CA ASP A 164 -31.38 8.93 14.40
C ASP A 164 -32.40 8.16 15.28
N GLU A 165 -33.43 7.60 14.67
CA GLU A 165 -34.45 6.83 15.40
C GLU A 165 -34.23 5.30 15.37
N LEU A 166 -33.18 4.81 14.75
CA LEU A 166 -32.93 3.38 14.70
C LEU A 166 -32.00 2.93 15.85
N GLU A 167 -32.57 2.84 17.06
CA GLU A 167 -31.98 2.00 18.09
C GLU A 167 -32.12 0.54 17.62
N ASP A 168 -31.00 -0.10 17.26
CA ASP A 168 -31.00 -1.52 16.90
C ASP A 168 -31.49 -2.33 18.14
N PRO A 169 -32.61 -3.09 18.03
CA PRO A 169 -33.17 -3.83 19.16
C PRO A 169 -32.19 -4.78 19.82
N ARG A 170 -31.16 -5.22 19.11
CA ARG A 170 -30.09 -6.10 19.65
C ARG A 170 -29.25 -5.42 20.72
N TRP A 171 -29.23 -4.10 20.76
CA TRP A 171 -28.46 -3.31 21.74
C TRP A 171 -29.29 -2.86 22.96
N SER A 172 -30.59 -3.19 23.01
CA SER A 172 -31.48 -2.77 24.10
C SER A 172 -30.99 -3.25 25.49
N ALA A 173 -30.45 -4.48 25.56
CA ALA A 173 -29.88 -5.03 26.80
C ALA A 173 -28.68 -4.23 27.33
N LEU A 174 -27.83 -3.66 26.43
CA LEU A 174 -26.71 -2.82 26.82
C LEU A 174 -27.14 -1.46 27.33
N LYS A 175 -28.25 -0.91 26.83
CA LYS A 175 -28.85 0.31 27.34
C LYS A 175 -29.28 0.16 28.82
N GLU A 176 -29.95 -0.96 29.16
CA GLU A 176 -30.33 -1.26 30.52
C GLU A 176 -29.14 -1.39 31.48
N ILE A 177 -28.03 -1.99 31.02
CA ILE A 177 -26.78 -2.10 31.80
C ILE A 177 -26.18 -0.71 32.02
N ARG A 178 -26.09 0.11 30.96
CA ARG A 178 -25.57 1.48 31.06
C ARG A 178 -26.37 2.31 32.06
N ASP A 179 -27.69 2.23 32.02
CA ASP A 179 -28.57 3.03 32.87
C ASP A 179 -28.46 2.58 34.36
N LYS A 180 -28.14 1.29 34.60
CA LYS A 180 -27.82 0.76 35.95
C LYS A 180 -26.46 1.18 36.49
N LEU A 181 -25.47 1.39 35.60
CA LEU A 181 -24.12 1.82 35.98
C LEU A 181 -24.03 3.33 36.27
N ASN A 182 -24.98 4.11 35.78
CA ASN A 182 -25.05 5.57 35.99
C ASN A 182 -25.94 5.99 37.18
N GLN A 183 -26.47 5.01 37.96
CA GLN A 183 -27.16 5.22 39.23
C GLN A 183 -26.24 4.94 40.41
#